data_b1414d8869ad038351ddf3a5a9fa48f6
#
_entry.id   b1414d8869ad038351ddf3a5a9fa48f6
#
_cell.length_a   1.000
_cell.length_b   1.000
_cell.length_c   1.000
_cell.angle_alpha   90.00
_cell.angle_beta   90.00
_cell.angle_gamma   90.00
#
_symmetry.space_group_name_H-M   'P 1'
#
loop_
_entity.id
_entity.type
_entity.pdbx_description
1 polymer ?
#
loop_
_entity_poly.entity_id
_entity_poly.type
_entity_poly.pdbx_seq_one_letter_code
_entity_poly.pdbx_strand_id
1 'polypeptide(L)'
;MKSDIRNLDLNLLKALDALLDERSVTRAAARLALTQPAVSGMLTRLRDAFNDPLFIRAPHGMVPTLRAQALAAPVKQLLTDAETLLQPVVFDPLEADFTWTIAATDYALKAVIVPFIAALKPMAPGIRVRIIPESPATLLAQTERGEVDIALLTPHDTPPELHSRALYQEEYVCLLREDHPQANQPLTLDRFCALEHVLVSWQGDSFRGVTDDALAALGRTQRVGLSVSSFLVLPEVLAVSEMIAVVPRRLAKMASGMKIAAPPLAIPGFTKSMAWHERNHRDPAQQWLRELLLQTSQQER
;
A
#
# COMPACT_ATOMS: atom_id res chain seq x y z
N MET A 1 -40.90 19.86 24.42
CA MET A 1 -40.45 18.60 23.76
C MET A 1 -39.01 18.84 23.27
N LYS A 2 -38.06 17.97 23.59
CA LYS A 2 -36.74 18.04 22.98
C LYS A 2 -36.88 17.62 21.52
N SER A 3 -36.50 18.51 20.59
CA SER A 3 -36.37 18.15 19.17
C SER A 3 -35.41 16.97 19.04
N ASP A 4 -35.89 15.87 18.50
CA ASP A 4 -35.06 14.64 18.38
C ASP A 4 -34.48 14.61 16.96
N ILE A 5 -33.12 14.58 16.87
CA ILE A 5 -32.38 14.52 15.60
C ILE A 5 -32.79 13.30 14.74
N ARG A 6 -33.34 12.23 15.37
CA ARG A 6 -33.82 11.03 14.67
C ARG A 6 -34.91 11.30 13.64
N ASN A 7 -35.64 12.40 13.78
CA ASN A 7 -36.73 12.79 12.88
C ASN A 7 -36.30 13.84 11.84
N LEU A 8 -35.04 14.26 11.83
CA LEU A 8 -34.53 15.28 10.91
C LEU A 8 -33.88 14.61 9.71
N ASP A 9 -34.61 14.61 8.59
CA ASP A 9 -34.13 14.15 7.29
C ASP A 9 -33.28 15.26 6.60
N LEU A 10 -32.09 14.92 6.07
CA LEU A 10 -31.22 15.86 5.35
C LEU A 10 -31.94 16.52 4.16
N ASN A 11 -32.89 15.82 3.50
CA ASN A 11 -33.67 16.40 2.42
C ASN A 11 -34.58 17.53 2.91
N LEU A 12 -35.02 17.48 4.17
CA LEU A 12 -35.80 18.58 4.77
C LEU A 12 -34.90 19.83 4.93
N LEU A 13 -33.62 19.65 5.29
CA LEU A 13 -32.68 20.77 5.38
C LEU A 13 -32.38 21.38 4.01
N LYS A 14 -32.24 20.56 2.94
CA LYS A 14 -32.14 21.06 1.57
C LYS A 14 -33.39 21.87 1.16
N ALA A 15 -34.60 21.41 1.55
CA ALA A 15 -35.81 22.15 1.30
C ALA A 15 -35.88 23.48 2.07
N LEU A 16 -35.38 23.49 3.33
CA LEU A 16 -35.32 24.71 4.13
C LEU A 16 -34.36 25.74 3.51
N ASP A 17 -33.16 25.32 3.08
CA ASP A 17 -32.16 26.18 2.40
C ASP A 17 -32.76 26.79 1.13
N ALA A 18 -33.35 25.96 0.26
CA ALA A 18 -34.01 26.45 -0.96
C ALA A 18 -35.16 27.41 -0.69
N LEU A 19 -35.96 27.19 0.35
CA LEU A 19 -37.04 28.07 0.74
C LEU A 19 -36.56 29.40 1.32
N LEU A 20 -35.47 29.41 2.06
CA LEU A 20 -34.81 30.60 2.60
C LEU A 20 -34.31 31.53 1.48
N ASP A 21 -33.65 30.94 0.46
CA ASP A 21 -33.12 31.66 -0.68
C ASP A 21 -34.28 32.16 -1.61
N GLU A 22 -35.19 31.25 -1.99
CA GLU A 22 -36.20 31.51 -3.02
C GLU A 22 -37.44 32.27 -2.51
N ARG A 23 -37.74 32.18 -1.21
CA ARG A 23 -38.96 32.77 -0.60
C ARG A 23 -40.26 32.45 -1.36
N SER A 24 -40.26 31.28 -2.02
CA SER A 24 -41.37 30.78 -2.84
C SER A 24 -41.33 29.27 -2.93
N VAL A 25 -42.42 28.60 -2.57
CA VAL A 25 -42.54 27.13 -2.66
C VAL A 25 -42.37 26.64 -4.10
N THR A 26 -42.94 27.38 -5.07
CA THR A 26 -42.85 27.00 -6.49
C THR A 26 -41.40 27.13 -7.01
N ARG A 27 -40.68 28.20 -6.70
CA ARG A 27 -39.27 28.34 -7.12
C ARG A 27 -38.37 27.38 -6.39
N ALA A 28 -38.57 27.15 -5.09
CA ALA A 28 -37.84 26.16 -4.33
C ALA A 28 -38.04 24.74 -4.89
N ALA A 29 -39.27 24.40 -5.30
CA ALA A 29 -39.59 23.13 -5.95
C ALA A 29 -38.85 22.98 -7.30
N ALA A 30 -38.83 24.00 -8.12
CA ALA A 30 -38.08 24.02 -9.38
C ALA A 30 -36.57 23.83 -9.14
N ARG A 31 -36.01 24.58 -8.17
CA ARG A 31 -34.56 24.45 -7.80
C ARG A 31 -34.17 23.03 -7.34
N LEU A 32 -35.07 22.39 -6.61
CA LEU A 32 -34.87 21.04 -6.06
C LEU A 32 -35.22 19.91 -7.04
N ALA A 33 -35.74 20.24 -8.23
CA ALA A 33 -36.32 19.28 -9.19
C ALA A 33 -37.44 18.42 -8.57
N LEU A 34 -38.26 19.03 -7.71
CA LEU A 34 -39.40 18.43 -7.03
C LEU A 34 -40.74 19.10 -7.44
N THR A 35 -41.84 18.45 -7.10
CA THR A 35 -43.15 19.06 -7.26
C THR A 35 -43.46 20.04 -6.12
N GLN A 36 -44.29 21.08 -6.40
CA GLN A 36 -44.74 22.02 -5.36
C GLN A 36 -45.43 21.34 -4.18
N PRO A 37 -46.34 20.34 -4.35
CA PRO A 37 -46.91 19.60 -3.23
C PRO A 37 -45.85 18.86 -2.37
N ALA A 38 -44.80 18.32 -2.99
CA ALA A 38 -43.73 17.67 -2.25
C ALA A 38 -42.98 18.65 -1.32
N VAL A 39 -42.58 19.81 -1.84
CA VAL A 39 -41.91 20.85 -1.03
C VAL A 39 -42.86 21.43 0.03
N SER A 40 -44.19 21.56 -0.26
CA SER A 40 -45.16 21.95 0.76
C SER A 40 -45.27 20.92 1.89
N GLY A 41 -45.24 19.63 1.58
CA GLY A 41 -45.18 18.56 2.57
C GLY A 41 -43.91 18.59 3.42
N MET A 42 -42.75 18.85 2.78
CA MET A 42 -41.47 19.04 3.48
C MET A 42 -41.54 20.24 4.43
N LEU A 43 -42.12 21.37 4.00
CA LEU A 43 -42.29 22.54 4.87
C LEU A 43 -43.17 22.23 6.08
N THR A 44 -44.23 21.43 5.92
CA THR A 44 -45.06 21.00 7.06
C THR A 44 -44.23 20.19 8.06
N ARG A 45 -43.47 19.20 7.58
CA ARG A 45 -42.59 18.40 8.44
C ARG A 45 -41.50 19.23 9.13
N LEU A 46 -40.96 20.24 8.46
CA LEU A 46 -40.00 21.21 9.04
C LEU A 46 -40.61 22.02 10.17
N ARG A 47 -41.84 22.51 9.98
CA ARG A 47 -42.60 23.21 11.02
C ARG A 47 -42.78 22.38 12.28
N ASP A 48 -43.14 21.12 12.10
CA ASP A 48 -43.29 20.18 13.22
C ASP A 48 -41.93 19.91 13.91
N ALA A 49 -40.85 19.69 13.13
CA ALA A 49 -39.55 19.41 13.65
C ALA A 49 -38.95 20.59 14.45
N PHE A 50 -39.15 21.82 13.97
CA PHE A 50 -38.63 23.04 14.62
C PHE A 50 -39.61 23.72 15.57
N ASN A 51 -40.85 23.24 15.62
CA ASN A 51 -41.95 23.83 16.36
C ASN A 51 -42.08 25.35 16.09
N ASP A 52 -41.95 25.73 14.80
CA ASP A 52 -41.97 27.12 14.34
C ASP A 52 -42.62 27.18 12.93
N PRO A 53 -43.45 28.20 12.62
CA PRO A 53 -44.03 28.36 11.29
C PRO A 53 -42.98 28.46 10.16
N LEU A 54 -41.76 28.83 10.46
CA LEU A 54 -40.61 29.07 9.59
C LEU A 54 -40.85 30.14 8.52
N PHE A 55 -42.00 30.13 7.87
CA PHE A 55 -42.36 31.12 6.83
C PHE A 55 -43.82 31.57 7.00
N ILE A 56 -44.01 32.88 6.92
CA ILE A 56 -45.32 33.54 6.97
C ILE A 56 -45.68 34.03 5.56
N ARG A 57 -46.94 33.89 5.16
CA ARG A 57 -47.42 34.42 3.88
C ARG A 57 -47.42 35.95 3.90
N ALA A 58 -46.94 36.57 2.84
CA ALA A 58 -46.97 38.00 2.61
C ALA A 58 -47.44 38.30 1.17
N PRO A 59 -47.85 39.54 0.85
CA PRO A 59 -48.36 39.90 -0.48
C PRO A 59 -47.39 39.60 -1.61
N HIS A 60 -46.07 39.60 -1.35
CA HIS A 60 -45.03 39.37 -2.35
C HIS A 60 -44.31 38.03 -2.18
N GLY A 61 -44.92 37.01 -1.53
CA GLY A 61 -44.36 35.70 -1.36
C GLY A 61 -44.33 35.21 0.09
N MET A 62 -43.23 34.67 0.54
CA MET A 62 -43.05 34.14 1.90
C MET A 62 -41.94 34.90 2.63
N VAL A 63 -42.22 35.26 3.88
CA VAL A 63 -41.24 35.94 4.76
C VAL A 63 -40.76 34.94 5.83
N PRO A 64 -39.45 34.72 5.99
CA PRO A 64 -38.92 33.82 7.02
C PRO A 64 -39.12 34.41 8.42
N THR A 65 -39.43 33.55 9.38
CA THR A 65 -39.43 33.91 10.81
C THR A 65 -38.02 34.22 11.31
N LEU A 66 -37.90 34.87 12.46
CA LEU A 66 -36.58 35.07 13.10
C LEU A 66 -35.87 33.73 13.35
N ARG A 67 -36.64 32.69 13.68
CA ARG A 67 -36.09 31.34 13.86
C ARG A 67 -35.56 30.78 12.55
N ALA A 68 -36.31 30.90 11.46
CA ALA A 68 -35.85 30.45 10.13
C ALA A 68 -34.58 31.22 9.68
N GLN A 69 -34.51 32.52 9.92
CA GLN A 69 -33.33 33.34 9.62
C GLN A 69 -32.09 32.87 10.45
N ALA A 70 -32.27 32.56 11.72
CA ALA A 70 -31.20 32.06 12.59
C ALA A 70 -30.69 30.66 12.15
N LEU A 71 -31.55 29.86 11.49
CA LEU A 71 -31.22 28.55 10.97
C LEU A 71 -30.48 28.61 9.62
N ALA A 72 -30.51 29.73 8.89
CA ALA A 72 -29.95 29.83 7.54
C ALA A 72 -28.45 29.44 7.49
N ALA A 73 -27.62 30.11 8.30
CA ALA A 73 -26.18 29.85 8.29
C ALA A 73 -25.81 28.43 8.77
N PRO A 74 -26.35 27.92 9.91
CA PRO A 74 -26.09 26.55 10.35
C PRO A 74 -26.52 25.47 9.34
N VAL A 75 -27.70 25.65 8.69
CA VAL A 75 -28.19 24.70 7.68
C VAL A 75 -27.28 24.69 6.46
N LYS A 76 -26.90 25.86 5.96
CA LYS A 76 -26.00 25.97 4.81
C LYS A 76 -24.63 25.34 5.09
N GLN A 77 -24.05 25.57 6.27
CA GLN A 77 -22.80 24.96 6.67
C GLN A 77 -22.91 23.44 6.70
N LEU A 78 -23.95 22.89 7.32
CA LEU A 78 -24.17 21.44 7.39
C LEU A 78 -24.31 20.80 6.00
N LEU A 79 -25.00 21.47 5.06
CA LEU A 79 -25.13 20.98 3.69
C LEU A 79 -23.78 21.03 2.96
N THR A 80 -22.99 22.08 3.14
CA THR A 80 -21.64 22.18 2.59
C THR A 80 -20.71 21.09 3.15
N ASP A 81 -20.77 20.84 4.46
CA ASP A 81 -20.00 19.77 5.09
C ASP A 81 -20.40 18.39 4.54
N ALA A 82 -21.73 18.16 4.35
CA ALA A 82 -22.24 16.95 3.75
C ALA A 82 -21.80 16.78 2.28
N GLU A 83 -21.75 17.86 1.51
CA GLU A 83 -21.23 17.84 0.13
C GLU A 83 -19.73 17.53 0.10
N THR A 84 -18.97 18.04 1.05
CA THR A 84 -17.52 17.75 1.18
C THR A 84 -17.25 16.27 1.38
N LEU A 85 -18.11 15.54 2.12
CA LEU A 85 -17.99 14.09 2.31
C LEU A 85 -18.14 13.29 1.01
N LEU A 86 -18.81 13.86 0.00
CA LEU A 86 -19.03 13.23 -1.30
C LEU A 86 -17.95 13.58 -2.33
N GLN A 87 -17.07 14.53 -2.01
CA GLN A 87 -15.97 14.89 -2.90
C GLN A 87 -14.97 13.72 -3.01
N PRO A 88 -14.44 13.48 -4.21
CA PRO A 88 -13.34 12.53 -4.36
C PRO A 88 -12.16 12.95 -3.48
N VAL A 89 -11.60 11.99 -2.76
CA VAL A 89 -10.36 12.24 -2.02
C VAL A 89 -9.23 12.50 -3.03
N VAL A 90 -8.75 13.72 -3.07
CA VAL A 90 -7.57 14.09 -3.87
C VAL A 90 -6.34 13.85 -2.99
N PHE A 91 -5.44 12.99 -3.45
CA PHE A 91 -4.18 12.75 -2.77
C PHE A 91 -3.12 13.74 -3.26
N ASP A 92 -2.57 14.51 -2.33
CA ASP A 92 -1.41 15.36 -2.56
C ASP A 92 -0.20 14.77 -1.80
N PRO A 93 0.83 14.28 -2.50
CA PRO A 93 2.01 13.71 -1.87
C PRO A 93 2.76 14.69 -0.95
N LEU A 94 2.77 15.99 -1.28
CA LEU A 94 3.49 16.99 -0.50
C LEU A 94 2.85 17.28 0.87
N GLU A 95 1.53 17.18 0.95
CA GLU A 95 0.75 17.43 2.17
C GLU A 95 0.50 16.14 2.98
N ALA A 96 0.87 14.97 2.43
CA ALA A 96 0.60 13.69 3.05
C ALA A 96 1.43 13.47 4.33
N ASP A 97 0.77 13.15 5.45
CA ASP A 97 1.40 12.80 6.72
C ASP A 97 0.75 11.55 7.30
N PHE A 98 1.35 10.39 7.03
CA PHE A 98 0.94 9.11 7.60
C PHE A 98 2.10 8.11 7.59
N THR A 99 1.89 6.95 8.22
CA THR A 99 2.86 5.85 8.20
C THR A 99 2.41 4.77 7.24
N TRP A 100 3.28 4.41 6.28
CA TRP A 100 3.11 3.29 5.37
C TRP A 100 3.94 2.11 5.82
N THR A 101 3.29 0.98 6.11
CA THR A 101 3.94 -0.22 6.67
C THR A 101 4.14 -1.26 5.59
N ILE A 102 5.39 -1.68 5.38
CA ILE A 102 5.80 -2.67 4.38
C ILE A 102 6.33 -3.92 5.10
N ALA A 103 5.76 -5.09 4.80
CA ALA A 103 6.32 -6.37 5.20
C ALA A 103 7.34 -6.83 4.13
N ALA A 104 8.58 -7.09 4.51
CA ALA A 104 9.64 -7.42 3.57
C ALA A 104 10.79 -8.19 4.22
N THR A 105 11.49 -9.00 3.40
CA THR A 105 12.81 -9.55 3.74
C THR A 105 13.88 -8.47 3.65
N ASP A 106 15.05 -8.73 4.25
CA ASP A 106 16.23 -7.86 4.16
C ASP A 106 16.77 -7.71 2.73
N TYR A 107 16.65 -8.77 1.90
CA TYR A 107 16.89 -8.66 0.47
C TYR A 107 15.99 -7.61 -0.20
N ALA A 108 14.68 -7.69 0.04
CA ALA A 108 13.74 -6.75 -0.54
C ALA A 108 13.95 -5.33 0.01
N LEU A 109 14.35 -5.20 1.29
CA LEU A 109 14.75 -3.92 1.86
C LEU A 109 15.86 -3.27 1.04
N LYS A 110 16.93 -4.02 0.74
CA LYS A 110 18.07 -3.49 -0.02
C LYS A 110 17.74 -3.26 -1.50
N ALA A 111 17.10 -4.25 -2.14
CA ALA A 111 16.90 -4.24 -3.58
C ALA A 111 15.72 -3.37 -4.06
N VAL A 112 14.69 -3.19 -3.23
CA VAL A 112 13.45 -2.51 -3.60
C VAL A 112 13.23 -1.25 -2.77
N ILE A 113 13.34 -1.37 -1.43
CA ILE A 113 12.92 -0.27 -0.55
C ILE A 113 13.92 0.87 -0.55
N VAL A 114 15.22 0.60 -0.57
CA VAL A 114 16.25 1.66 -0.59
C VAL A 114 16.09 2.58 -1.82
N PRO A 115 15.96 2.08 -3.07
CA PRO A 115 15.67 2.93 -4.23
C PRO A 115 14.34 3.66 -4.12
N PHE A 116 13.31 2.99 -3.61
CA PHE A 116 11.99 3.59 -3.38
C PHE A 116 12.06 4.78 -2.41
N ILE A 117 12.74 4.65 -1.27
CA ILE A 117 12.89 5.74 -0.29
C ILE A 117 13.63 6.94 -0.91
N ALA A 118 14.64 6.70 -1.73
CA ALA A 118 15.36 7.77 -2.42
C ALA A 118 14.45 8.59 -3.36
N ALA A 119 13.46 7.94 -3.99
CA ALA A 119 12.47 8.61 -4.84
C ALA A 119 11.33 9.22 -4.01
N LEU A 120 10.87 8.54 -2.96
CA LEU A 120 9.73 8.96 -2.14
C LEU A 120 9.98 10.27 -1.39
N LYS A 121 11.14 10.38 -0.72
CA LYS A 121 11.38 11.47 0.24
C LYS A 121 11.34 12.87 -0.37
N PRO A 122 11.85 13.13 -1.58
CA PRO A 122 11.68 14.43 -2.23
C PRO A 122 10.23 14.74 -2.63
N MET A 123 9.42 13.72 -2.92
CA MET A 123 8.04 13.87 -3.41
C MET A 123 7.01 13.93 -2.30
N ALA A 124 7.25 13.20 -1.20
CA ALA A 124 6.32 13.06 -0.08
C ALA A 124 7.08 13.03 1.26
N PRO A 125 7.63 14.17 1.70
CA PRO A 125 8.51 14.23 2.87
C PRO A 125 7.82 13.83 4.18
N GLY A 126 6.52 14.06 4.32
CA GLY A 126 5.73 13.72 5.51
C GLY A 126 5.40 12.24 5.65
N ILE A 127 5.47 11.47 4.56
CA ILE A 127 5.19 10.03 4.64
C ILE A 127 6.32 9.31 5.37
N ARG A 128 5.96 8.61 6.45
CA ARG A 128 6.86 7.74 7.21
C ARG A 128 6.73 6.31 6.70
N VAL A 129 7.84 5.62 6.48
CA VAL A 129 7.85 4.23 6.05
C VAL A 129 8.31 3.36 7.22
N ARG A 130 7.51 2.35 7.57
CA ARG A 130 7.85 1.33 8.56
C ARG A 130 8.08 0.01 7.84
N ILE A 131 9.21 -0.63 8.12
CA ILE A 131 9.51 -1.95 7.61
C ILE A 131 9.36 -2.96 8.74
N ILE A 132 8.66 -4.04 8.48
CA ILE A 132 8.55 -5.17 9.40
C ILE A 132 8.97 -6.46 8.69
N PRO A 133 9.45 -7.46 9.44
CA PRO A 133 9.72 -8.77 8.89
C PRO A 133 8.45 -9.38 8.28
N GLU A 134 8.62 -10.04 7.15
CA GLU A 134 7.57 -10.84 6.54
C GLU A 134 7.28 -12.07 7.41
N SER A 135 6.01 -12.40 7.63
CA SER A 135 5.57 -13.60 8.33
C SER A 135 4.37 -14.21 7.59
N PRO A 136 4.56 -15.27 6.81
CA PRO A 136 3.46 -15.88 6.03
C PRO A 136 2.27 -16.27 6.89
N ALA A 137 2.51 -16.75 8.12
CA ALA A 137 1.45 -17.20 9.03
C ALA A 137 0.51 -16.07 9.50
N THR A 138 0.98 -14.82 9.53
CA THR A 138 0.21 -13.68 10.09
C THR A 138 -0.11 -12.60 9.05
N LEU A 139 0.51 -12.67 7.88
CA LEU A 139 0.46 -11.60 6.87
C LEU A 139 -0.98 -11.24 6.45
N LEU A 140 -1.81 -12.23 6.11
CA LEU A 140 -3.19 -11.97 5.70
C LEU A 140 -3.95 -11.22 6.79
N ALA A 141 -3.92 -11.71 8.02
CA ALA A 141 -4.58 -11.05 9.14
C ALA A 141 -4.03 -9.65 9.45
N GLN A 142 -2.73 -9.43 9.27
CA GLN A 142 -2.11 -8.11 9.44
C GLN A 142 -2.56 -7.12 8.35
N THR A 143 -2.69 -7.58 7.11
CA THR A 143 -3.19 -6.74 6.01
C THR A 143 -4.67 -6.41 6.15
N GLU A 144 -5.50 -7.36 6.58
CA GLU A 144 -6.92 -7.16 6.89
C GLU A 144 -7.12 -6.11 8.00
N ARG A 145 -6.31 -6.18 9.07
CA ARG A 145 -6.36 -5.20 10.17
C ARG A 145 -5.72 -3.85 9.85
N GLY A 146 -5.00 -3.74 8.71
CA GLY A 146 -4.26 -2.53 8.33
C GLY A 146 -2.99 -2.29 9.15
N GLU A 147 -2.44 -3.32 9.75
CA GLU A 147 -1.12 -3.30 10.38
C GLU A 147 0.00 -3.33 9.34
N VAL A 148 -0.29 -3.93 8.17
CA VAL A 148 0.55 -3.97 6.97
C VAL A 148 -0.24 -3.40 5.81
N ASP A 149 0.34 -2.43 5.11
CA ASP A 149 -0.25 -1.83 3.92
C ASP A 149 0.11 -2.60 2.65
N ILE A 150 1.35 -3.08 2.57
CA ILE A 150 1.89 -3.82 1.42
C ILE A 150 2.94 -4.83 1.87
N ALA A 151 3.05 -5.94 1.16
CA ALA A 151 4.08 -6.95 1.36
C ALA A 151 4.89 -7.17 0.08
N LEU A 152 6.20 -7.42 0.22
CA LEU A 152 7.10 -7.73 -0.90
C LEU A 152 7.43 -9.24 -0.89
N LEU A 153 6.71 -9.99 -1.72
CA LEU A 153 6.67 -11.45 -1.71
C LEU A 153 7.19 -12.07 -3.01
N THR A 154 7.19 -13.38 -3.05
CA THR A 154 7.16 -14.16 -4.30
C THR A 154 5.72 -14.61 -4.58
N PRO A 155 5.33 -14.94 -5.83
CA PRO A 155 3.98 -15.41 -6.12
C PRO A 155 3.58 -16.66 -5.33
N HIS A 156 4.55 -17.54 -5.05
CA HIS A 156 4.33 -18.77 -4.28
C HIS A 156 3.90 -18.49 -2.83
N ASP A 157 4.43 -17.41 -2.24
CA ASP A 157 4.20 -17.04 -0.84
C ASP A 157 3.04 -16.05 -0.68
N THR A 158 2.39 -15.68 -1.80
CA THR A 158 1.31 -14.69 -1.79
C THR A 158 -0.03 -15.37 -1.48
N PRO A 159 -0.70 -15.00 -0.37
CA PRO A 159 -2.07 -15.44 -0.11
C PRO A 159 -3.01 -15.10 -1.27
N PRO A 160 -3.90 -16.04 -1.68
CA PRO A 160 -4.80 -15.83 -2.83
C PRO A 160 -5.83 -14.70 -2.61
N GLU A 161 -6.09 -14.32 -1.36
CA GLU A 161 -6.99 -13.23 -0.98
C GLU A 161 -6.39 -11.85 -1.22
N LEU A 162 -5.07 -11.75 -1.42
CA LEU A 162 -4.39 -10.50 -1.67
C LEU A 162 -4.29 -10.19 -3.16
N HIS A 163 -4.47 -8.94 -3.53
CA HIS A 163 -4.02 -8.46 -4.83
C HIS A 163 -2.51 -8.57 -4.93
N SER A 164 -2.02 -8.91 -6.10
CA SER A 164 -0.58 -8.89 -6.34
C SER A 164 -0.22 -8.30 -7.70
N ARG A 165 0.98 -7.73 -7.78
CA ARG A 165 1.56 -7.20 -9.01
C ARG A 165 3.05 -7.50 -9.05
N ALA A 166 3.52 -8.09 -10.14
CA ALA A 166 4.93 -8.35 -10.36
C ALA A 166 5.71 -7.04 -10.45
N LEU A 167 6.87 -6.99 -9.80
CA LEU A 167 7.83 -5.90 -9.86
C LEU A 167 8.91 -6.20 -10.89
N TYR A 168 9.58 -7.36 -10.79
CA TYR A 168 10.63 -7.80 -11.71
C TYR A 168 10.89 -9.30 -11.60
N GLN A 169 11.57 -9.82 -12.60
CA GLN A 169 12.17 -11.15 -12.57
C GLN A 169 13.56 -11.07 -11.97
N GLU A 170 13.90 -12.03 -11.11
CA GLU A 170 15.22 -12.13 -10.47
C GLU A 170 15.90 -13.43 -10.86
N GLU A 171 17.23 -13.37 -10.97
CA GLU A 171 18.08 -14.49 -11.28
C GLU A 171 19.06 -14.75 -10.15
N TYR A 172 19.51 -15.99 -10.02
CA TYR A 172 20.56 -16.33 -9.08
C TYR A 172 21.93 -16.29 -9.73
N VAL A 173 22.91 -15.82 -8.95
CA VAL A 173 24.34 -15.82 -9.30
C VAL A 173 25.15 -16.36 -8.13
N CYS A 174 26.37 -16.82 -8.43
CA CYS A 174 27.34 -17.17 -7.40
C CYS A 174 28.10 -15.92 -6.96
N LEU A 175 28.27 -15.78 -5.66
CA LEU A 175 29.02 -14.71 -5.02
C LEU A 175 30.18 -15.32 -4.17
N LEU A 176 31.37 -14.82 -4.34
CA LEU A 176 32.57 -15.19 -3.60
C LEU A 176 33.47 -13.96 -3.45
N ARG A 177 34.40 -13.96 -2.49
CA ARG A 177 35.35 -12.84 -2.36
C ARG A 177 36.23 -12.69 -3.62
N GLU A 178 36.64 -11.47 -3.92
CA GLU A 178 37.36 -11.14 -5.17
C GLU A 178 38.71 -11.87 -5.30
N ASP A 179 39.40 -12.07 -4.21
CA ASP A 179 40.69 -12.78 -4.11
C ASP A 179 40.53 -14.27 -3.73
N HIS A 180 39.34 -14.86 -3.87
CA HIS A 180 39.11 -16.27 -3.61
C HIS A 180 39.98 -17.14 -4.54
N PRO A 181 40.59 -18.26 -4.06
CA PRO A 181 41.45 -19.11 -4.85
C PRO A 181 40.84 -19.61 -6.17
N GLN A 182 39.52 -19.71 -6.23
CA GLN A 182 38.76 -20.11 -7.42
C GLN A 182 38.22 -18.94 -8.27
N ALA A 183 38.42 -17.68 -7.85
CA ALA A 183 37.82 -16.52 -8.49
C ALA A 183 38.18 -16.38 -9.98
N ASN A 184 39.42 -16.72 -10.34
CA ASN A 184 39.93 -16.57 -11.70
C ASN A 184 39.85 -17.84 -12.56
N GLN A 185 39.17 -18.86 -12.09
CA GLN A 185 38.99 -20.13 -12.81
C GLN A 185 37.49 -20.32 -13.17
N PRO A 186 37.19 -21.04 -14.26
CA PRO A 186 35.81 -21.41 -14.57
C PRO A 186 35.17 -22.19 -13.42
N LEU A 187 34.02 -21.76 -12.95
CA LEU A 187 33.25 -22.46 -11.93
C LEU A 187 32.54 -23.65 -12.55
N THR A 188 33.19 -24.81 -12.61
CA THR A 188 32.57 -26.05 -13.09
C THR A 188 31.63 -26.63 -12.04
N LEU A 189 30.70 -27.51 -12.42
CA LEU A 189 29.78 -28.18 -11.50
C LEU A 189 30.52 -28.96 -10.41
N ASP A 190 31.60 -29.66 -10.76
CA ASP A 190 32.42 -30.40 -9.78
C ASP A 190 33.08 -29.47 -8.76
N ARG A 191 33.62 -28.35 -9.19
CA ARG A 191 34.21 -27.34 -8.30
C ARG A 191 33.14 -26.73 -7.42
N PHE A 192 32.01 -26.35 -7.98
CA PHE A 192 30.86 -25.81 -7.25
C PHE A 192 30.43 -26.73 -6.12
N CYS A 193 30.26 -28.04 -6.40
CA CYS A 193 29.88 -29.02 -5.40
C CYS A 193 30.98 -29.31 -4.36
N ALA A 194 32.27 -29.10 -4.71
CA ALA A 194 33.39 -29.31 -3.79
C ALA A 194 33.61 -28.15 -2.82
N LEU A 195 33.14 -26.95 -3.17
CA LEU A 195 33.26 -25.78 -2.29
C LEU A 195 32.27 -25.88 -1.11
N GLU A 196 32.62 -25.20 -0.04
CA GLU A 196 31.72 -25.01 1.09
C GLU A 196 30.82 -23.82 0.83
N HIS A 197 29.52 -24.00 1.09
CA HIS A 197 28.50 -23.00 0.79
C HIS A 197 27.97 -22.31 2.04
N VAL A 198 27.68 -21.03 1.93
CA VAL A 198 26.80 -20.35 2.87
C VAL A 198 25.42 -20.20 2.25
N LEU A 199 24.41 -20.64 2.98
CA LEU A 199 23.00 -20.61 2.60
C LEU A 199 22.28 -19.51 3.37
N VAL A 200 21.35 -18.82 2.73
CA VAL A 200 20.40 -17.97 3.44
C VAL A 200 19.09 -18.74 3.61
N SER A 201 18.77 -19.04 4.87
CA SER A 201 17.47 -19.53 5.31
C SER A 201 16.88 -18.48 6.23
N TRP A 202 15.97 -17.68 5.72
CA TRP A 202 15.44 -16.54 6.48
C TRP A 202 14.61 -16.94 7.72
N GLN A 203 14.15 -18.19 7.79
CA GLN A 203 13.58 -18.79 9.00
C GLN A 203 14.66 -19.36 9.93
N GLY A 204 15.89 -19.51 9.43
CA GLY A 204 17.03 -19.97 10.22
C GLY A 204 17.04 -21.48 10.54
N ASP A 205 16.15 -22.26 9.95
CA ASP A 205 15.89 -23.66 10.29
C ASP A 205 16.35 -24.67 9.25
N SER A 206 16.89 -24.22 8.11
CA SER A 206 17.19 -25.11 6.99
C SER A 206 18.64 -24.98 6.50
N PHE A 207 19.22 -26.13 6.11
CA PHE A 207 20.45 -26.25 5.35
C PHE A 207 20.16 -26.63 3.88
N ARG A 208 18.90 -26.47 3.43
CA ARG A 208 18.47 -26.72 2.05
C ARG A 208 17.79 -25.49 1.47
N GLY A 209 18.04 -25.26 0.19
CA GLY A 209 17.44 -24.17 -0.56
C GLY A 209 17.26 -24.50 -2.04
N VAL A 210 16.89 -23.51 -2.85
CA VAL A 210 16.65 -23.66 -4.29
C VAL A 210 17.79 -24.33 -5.06
N THR A 211 19.03 -24.14 -4.61
CA THR A 211 20.22 -24.75 -5.20
C THR A 211 20.25 -26.27 -4.99
N ASP A 212 19.81 -26.74 -3.83
CA ASP A 212 19.80 -28.16 -3.51
C ASP A 212 18.82 -28.93 -4.40
N ASP A 213 17.65 -28.33 -4.70
CA ASP A 213 16.67 -28.94 -5.58
C ASP A 213 17.19 -29.02 -7.03
N ALA A 214 17.88 -27.97 -7.49
CA ALA A 214 18.52 -27.95 -8.81
C ALA A 214 19.67 -28.97 -8.91
N LEU A 215 20.47 -29.14 -7.86
CA LEU A 215 21.53 -30.14 -7.80
C LEU A 215 20.99 -31.57 -7.73
N ALA A 216 19.94 -31.79 -6.95
CA ALA A 216 19.31 -33.11 -6.81
C ALA A 216 18.79 -33.64 -8.17
N ALA A 217 18.27 -32.74 -9.02
CA ALA A 217 17.87 -33.09 -10.39
C ALA A 217 19.03 -33.59 -11.27
N LEU A 218 20.28 -33.26 -10.90
CA LEU A 218 21.52 -33.72 -11.57
C LEU A 218 22.21 -34.86 -10.82
N GLY A 219 21.58 -35.39 -9.75
CA GLY A 219 22.18 -36.42 -8.89
C GLY A 219 23.40 -35.89 -8.10
N ARG A 220 23.45 -34.60 -7.83
CA ARG A 220 24.55 -33.92 -7.14
C ARG A 220 24.06 -33.31 -5.82
N THR A 221 25.03 -32.97 -4.97
CA THR A 221 24.80 -32.29 -3.69
C THR A 221 25.84 -31.21 -3.48
N GLN A 222 25.56 -30.25 -2.62
CA GLN A 222 26.51 -29.25 -2.12
C GLN A 222 26.77 -29.48 -0.63
N ARG A 223 27.85 -28.91 -0.14
CA ARG A 223 28.20 -28.91 1.27
C ARG A 223 27.88 -27.53 1.84
N VAL A 224 26.80 -27.43 2.62
CA VAL A 224 26.46 -26.20 3.33
C VAL A 224 27.16 -26.20 4.69
N GLY A 225 28.16 -25.32 4.87
CA GLY A 225 28.90 -25.15 6.11
C GLY A 225 28.31 -24.12 7.04
N LEU A 226 27.52 -23.19 6.51
CA LEU A 226 26.88 -22.12 7.29
C LEU A 226 25.49 -21.81 6.74
N SER A 227 24.52 -21.71 7.63
CA SER A 227 23.19 -21.18 7.33
C SER A 227 22.97 -19.89 8.12
N VAL A 228 22.55 -18.82 7.46
CA VAL A 228 22.30 -17.51 8.06
C VAL A 228 20.86 -17.05 7.75
N SER A 229 20.32 -16.18 8.59
CA SER A 229 18.96 -15.65 8.39
C SER A 229 18.91 -14.33 7.61
N SER A 230 20.06 -13.79 7.18
CA SER A 230 20.18 -12.49 6.53
C SER A 230 21.04 -12.55 5.30
N PHE A 231 20.56 -12.01 4.19
CA PHE A 231 21.36 -11.82 2.98
C PHE A 231 22.43 -10.73 3.16
N LEU A 232 22.20 -9.78 4.05
CA LEU A 232 23.06 -8.61 4.19
C LEU A 232 24.39 -8.92 4.86
N VAL A 233 24.48 -10.02 5.62
CA VAL A 233 25.72 -10.45 6.29
C VAL A 233 26.65 -11.26 5.35
N LEU A 234 26.16 -11.67 4.17
CA LEU A 234 26.94 -12.54 3.28
C LEU A 234 28.26 -11.94 2.84
N PRO A 235 28.39 -10.65 2.46
CA PRO A 235 29.68 -10.09 2.07
C PRO A 235 30.74 -10.21 3.18
N GLU A 236 30.35 -10.00 4.44
CA GLU A 236 31.24 -10.10 5.59
C GLU A 236 31.70 -11.55 5.83
N VAL A 237 30.77 -12.51 5.72
CA VAL A 237 31.08 -13.95 5.84
C VAL A 237 32.03 -14.40 4.71
N LEU A 238 31.74 -14.02 3.48
CA LEU A 238 32.54 -14.39 2.31
C LEU A 238 33.91 -13.74 2.33
N ALA A 239 34.03 -12.51 2.85
CA ALA A 239 35.31 -11.81 2.94
C ALA A 239 36.34 -12.53 3.84
N VAL A 240 35.88 -13.28 4.84
CA VAL A 240 36.74 -13.96 5.82
C VAL A 240 36.81 -15.48 5.63
N SER A 241 36.24 -16.00 4.55
CA SER A 241 36.14 -17.45 4.30
C SER A 241 36.43 -17.83 2.85
N GLU A 242 36.58 -19.12 2.59
CA GLU A 242 36.63 -19.68 1.23
C GLU A 242 35.28 -20.26 0.82
N MET A 243 34.18 -19.75 1.40
CA MET A 243 32.83 -20.15 1.05
C MET A 243 32.34 -19.44 -0.21
N ILE A 244 31.32 -20.04 -0.82
CA ILE A 244 30.54 -19.46 -1.93
C ILE A 244 29.10 -19.33 -1.52
N ALA A 245 28.41 -18.33 -2.03
CA ALA A 245 26.97 -18.18 -1.86
C ALA A 245 26.24 -18.11 -3.21
N VAL A 246 25.05 -18.68 -3.28
CA VAL A 246 24.11 -18.45 -4.37
C VAL A 246 23.11 -17.39 -3.91
N VAL A 247 23.09 -16.24 -4.61
CA VAL A 247 22.34 -15.06 -4.20
C VAL A 247 21.59 -14.43 -5.37
N PRO A 248 20.53 -13.65 -5.11
CA PRO A 248 19.91 -12.84 -6.14
C PRO A 248 20.89 -11.88 -6.81
N ARG A 249 20.83 -11.74 -8.13
CA ARG A 249 21.76 -10.93 -8.92
C ARG A 249 21.77 -9.47 -8.47
N ARG A 250 20.62 -8.88 -8.16
CA ARG A 250 20.54 -7.49 -7.68
C ARG A 250 21.32 -7.29 -6.39
N LEU A 251 21.26 -8.24 -5.47
CA LEU A 251 22.03 -8.18 -4.24
C LEU A 251 23.54 -8.26 -4.52
N ALA A 252 23.95 -9.18 -5.38
CA ALA A 252 25.34 -9.36 -5.77
C ALA A 252 25.95 -8.09 -6.37
N LYS A 253 25.23 -7.40 -7.25
CA LYS A 253 25.65 -6.11 -7.84
C LYS A 253 25.94 -5.01 -6.80
N MET A 254 25.33 -5.09 -5.62
CA MET A 254 25.48 -4.10 -4.53
C MET A 254 26.58 -4.50 -3.53
N ALA A 255 27.17 -5.68 -3.68
CA ALA A 255 28.23 -6.17 -2.78
C ALA A 255 29.61 -5.73 -3.28
N SER A 256 30.33 -4.92 -2.47
CA SER A 256 31.69 -4.48 -2.79
C SER A 256 32.70 -5.56 -2.43
N GLY A 257 33.83 -5.65 -3.18
CA GLY A 257 34.90 -6.60 -2.92
C GLY A 257 34.55 -8.07 -3.21
N MET A 258 33.46 -8.27 -4.00
CA MET A 258 32.95 -9.59 -4.34
C MET A 258 33.01 -9.86 -5.85
N LYS A 259 33.34 -11.10 -6.19
CA LYS A 259 33.30 -11.64 -7.54
C LYS A 259 31.93 -12.26 -7.79
N ILE A 260 31.31 -11.86 -8.90
CA ILE A 260 30.05 -12.46 -9.40
C ILE A 260 30.44 -13.49 -10.47
N ALA A 261 29.90 -14.71 -10.34
CA ALA A 261 30.08 -15.76 -11.34
C ALA A 261 28.72 -16.37 -11.72
N ALA A 262 28.62 -16.88 -12.95
CA ALA A 262 27.43 -17.63 -13.34
C ALA A 262 27.41 -18.98 -12.62
N PRO A 263 26.26 -19.44 -12.12
CA PRO A 263 26.11 -20.80 -11.60
C PRO A 263 26.42 -21.83 -12.71
N PRO A 264 27.10 -22.94 -12.40
CA PRO A 264 27.41 -23.97 -13.40
C PRO A 264 26.22 -24.90 -13.68
N LEU A 265 25.05 -24.58 -13.19
CA LEU A 265 23.78 -25.28 -13.38
C LEU A 265 22.64 -24.28 -13.50
N ALA A 266 21.53 -24.70 -14.10
CA ALA A 266 20.34 -23.88 -14.16
C ALA A 266 19.64 -23.87 -12.80
N ILE A 267 19.61 -22.70 -12.17
CA ILE A 267 18.84 -22.46 -10.93
C ILE A 267 17.64 -21.62 -11.31
N PRO A 268 16.39 -22.08 -11.07
CA PRO A 268 15.20 -21.30 -11.38
C PRO A 268 15.21 -19.96 -10.64
N GLY A 269 15.07 -18.88 -11.38
CA GLY A 269 14.88 -17.55 -10.80
C GLY A 269 13.48 -17.41 -10.16
N PHE A 270 13.17 -16.21 -9.69
CA PHE A 270 11.87 -15.93 -9.08
C PHE A 270 11.32 -14.57 -9.51
N THR A 271 10.02 -14.42 -9.43
CA THR A 271 9.36 -13.13 -9.60
C THR A 271 9.28 -12.44 -8.25
N LYS A 272 9.81 -11.22 -8.13
CA LYS A 272 9.50 -10.38 -6.97
C LYS A 272 8.20 -9.64 -7.25
N SER A 273 7.28 -9.69 -6.29
CA SER A 273 5.96 -9.09 -6.39
C SER A 273 5.64 -8.23 -5.17
N MET A 274 4.75 -7.27 -5.34
CA MET A 274 4.08 -6.59 -4.24
C MET A 274 2.68 -7.15 -4.08
N ALA A 275 2.19 -7.27 -2.84
CA ALA A 275 0.85 -7.74 -2.53
C ALA A 275 0.18 -6.84 -1.49
N TRP A 276 -1.14 -6.65 -1.60
CA TRP A 276 -1.93 -5.79 -0.71
C TRP A 276 -3.37 -6.27 -0.60
N HIS A 277 -4.07 -5.87 0.46
CA HIS A 277 -5.46 -6.23 0.69
C HIS A 277 -6.43 -5.32 -0.08
N GLU A 278 -7.66 -5.82 -0.40
CA GLU A 278 -8.71 -5.07 -1.11
C GLU A 278 -9.03 -3.72 -0.43
N ARG A 279 -8.96 -3.64 0.90
CA ARG A 279 -9.22 -2.39 1.64
C ARG A 279 -8.38 -1.19 1.17
N ASN A 280 -7.15 -1.46 0.68
CA ASN A 280 -6.21 -0.45 0.20
C ASN A 280 -6.21 -0.32 -1.33
N HIS A 281 -7.03 -1.14 -2.03
CA HIS A 281 -6.94 -1.25 -3.49
C HIS A 281 -7.29 0.06 -4.19
N ARG A 282 -8.35 0.73 -3.73
CA ARG A 282 -8.89 1.95 -4.35
C ARG A 282 -8.43 3.25 -3.71
N ASP A 283 -7.70 3.19 -2.61
CA ASP A 283 -7.19 4.38 -1.93
C ASP A 283 -6.17 5.11 -2.81
N PRO A 284 -6.34 6.42 -3.09
CA PRO A 284 -5.46 7.15 -4.01
C PRO A 284 -4.00 7.24 -3.54
N ALA A 285 -3.76 7.38 -2.23
CA ALA A 285 -2.41 7.42 -1.67
C ALA A 285 -1.71 6.08 -1.83
N GLN A 286 -2.43 4.99 -1.54
CA GLN A 286 -1.93 3.63 -1.70
C GLN A 286 -1.65 3.29 -3.18
N GLN A 287 -2.50 3.75 -4.10
CA GLN A 287 -2.26 3.58 -5.54
C GLN A 287 -1.01 4.30 -6.00
N TRP A 288 -0.85 5.56 -5.58
CA TRP A 288 0.32 6.36 -5.93
C TRP A 288 1.62 5.74 -5.38
N LEU A 289 1.62 5.28 -4.11
CA LEU A 289 2.78 4.61 -3.50
C LEU A 289 3.15 3.31 -4.22
N ARG A 290 2.16 2.49 -4.60
CA ARG A 290 2.41 1.26 -5.37
C ARG A 290 2.98 1.54 -6.75
N GLU A 291 2.50 2.58 -7.43
CA GLU A 291 3.03 2.96 -8.74
C GLU A 291 4.48 3.46 -8.63
N LEU A 292 4.79 4.30 -7.65
CA LEU A 292 6.16 4.74 -7.38
C LEU A 292 7.08 3.55 -7.05
N LEU A 293 6.61 2.62 -6.23
CA LEU A 293 7.37 1.40 -5.88
C LEU A 293 7.66 0.55 -7.14
N LEU A 294 6.68 0.40 -8.02
CA LEU A 294 6.85 -0.30 -9.29
C LEU A 294 7.90 0.39 -10.18
N GLN A 295 7.75 1.69 -10.40
CA GLN A 295 8.66 2.46 -11.25
C GLN A 295 10.10 2.39 -10.77
N THR A 296 10.33 2.54 -9.46
CA THR A 296 11.67 2.48 -8.87
C THR A 296 12.27 1.08 -8.91
N SER A 297 11.43 0.03 -8.81
CA SER A 297 11.90 -1.36 -8.84
C SER A 297 12.27 -1.85 -10.25
N GLN A 298 11.73 -1.22 -11.31
CA GLN A 298 12.03 -1.56 -12.70
C GLN A 298 13.28 -0.85 -13.24
N GLN A 299 13.76 0.20 -12.57
CA GLN A 299 15.01 0.84 -12.94
C GLN A 299 16.17 -0.09 -12.55
N GLU A 300 16.77 -0.78 -13.53
CA GLU A 300 18.04 -1.47 -13.34
C GLU A 300 19.15 -0.44 -13.07
N ARG A 301 19.70 -0.46 -11.87
CA ARG A 301 20.96 0.20 -11.56
C ARG A 301 22.14 -0.77 -11.66
#